data_383a9e646bd9826c85bce7f78d410090
#
_entry.id   383a9e646bd9826c85bce7f78d410090
#
_cell.length_a   1.000
_cell.length_b   1.000
_cell.length_c   1.000
_cell.angle_alpha   90.00
_cell.angle_beta   90.00
_cell.angle_gamma   90.00
#
_symmetry.space_group_name_H-M   'P 1'
#
loop_
_entity.id
_entity.type
_entity.pdbx_description
1 polymer ?
#
loop_
_entity_poly.entity_id
_entity_poly.type
_entity_poly.pdbx_seq_one_letter_code
_entity_poly.pdbx_strand_id
1 'polypeptide(L)'
;FAVVIPVPTMIEREQINVGDRAVIEHLDAYTSPRLVEYHDGDPCAVYERLEMGRNDAALPAASKELKRSARSRGVTIEAQYTVGEYDILILSATQSDGLIQWLKENDYRTPPGANRVVNSYLKQDMRFFVAKVNIEEQSKLGYRYLRPLQVAYESNKFMLPIRLGTLNAKGKQELYIYALTRTGRVETTNYRTVKLPSNMTVPEFVEGEFADFYRAMFDRQTQAENERAVFLEYAWDMGWCDPCAADPLSAKELRQLGVFWLGKRGTGAKRSLQPQAQN
;
A
#
# COMPACT_ATOMS: atom_id res chain seq x y z
N PHE A 1 13.69 15.31 -5.09
CA PHE A 1 13.29 14.00 -4.57
C PHE A 1 12.79 13.13 -5.72
N ALA A 2 13.22 11.89 -5.76
CA ALA A 2 12.74 10.90 -6.72
C ALA A 2 12.58 9.53 -6.04
N VAL A 3 11.59 8.78 -6.48
CA VAL A 3 11.33 7.40 -6.05
C VAL A 3 11.60 6.47 -7.23
N VAL A 4 12.29 5.36 -6.98
CA VAL A 4 12.53 4.30 -7.98
C VAL A 4 11.88 3.01 -7.47
N ILE A 5 10.90 2.52 -8.20
CA ILE A 5 10.11 1.34 -7.86
C ILE A 5 10.28 0.28 -8.95
N PRO A 6 10.80 -0.91 -8.65
CA PRO A 6 10.79 -2.02 -9.58
C PRO A 6 9.35 -2.48 -9.86
N VAL A 7 9.01 -2.64 -11.13
CA VAL A 7 7.69 -3.07 -11.61
C VAL A 7 7.83 -4.26 -12.56
N PRO A 8 6.90 -5.23 -12.55
CA PRO A 8 7.05 -6.47 -13.33
C PRO A 8 6.75 -6.29 -14.81
N THR A 9 6.11 -5.20 -15.19
CA THR A 9 5.65 -4.98 -16.57
C THR A 9 5.83 -3.53 -17.00
N MET A 10 5.64 -3.26 -18.28
CA MET A 10 5.48 -1.92 -18.80
C MET A 10 4.25 -1.26 -18.18
N ILE A 11 4.37 0.00 -17.80
CA ILE A 11 3.28 0.81 -17.24
C ILE A 11 2.93 1.89 -18.25
N GLU A 12 1.67 1.95 -18.64
CA GLU A 12 1.14 2.96 -19.54
C GLU A 12 0.57 4.16 -18.76
N ARG A 13 0.34 5.26 -19.47
CA ARG A 13 -0.11 6.51 -18.83
C ARG A 13 -1.43 6.34 -18.06
N GLU A 14 -2.37 5.59 -18.62
CA GLU A 14 -3.71 5.34 -18.06
C GLU A 14 -3.69 4.50 -16.77
N GLN A 15 -2.60 3.79 -16.55
CA GLN A 15 -2.36 2.97 -15.36
C GLN A 15 -1.79 3.79 -14.18
N ILE A 16 -1.52 5.09 -14.40
CA ILE A 16 -0.89 5.96 -13.41
C ILE A 16 -1.85 7.07 -13.02
N ASN A 17 -2.09 7.23 -11.73
CA ASN A 17 -2.94 8.27 -11.18
C ASN A 17 -2.32 8.86 -9.90
N VAL A 18 -2.89 9.94 -9.41
CA VAL A 18 -2.56 10.56 -8.12
C VAL A 18 -3.78 10.45 -7.22
N GLY A 19 -3.60 9.85 -6.06
CA GLY A 19 -4.66 9.61 -5.09
C GLY A 19 -4.88 10.78 -4.13
N ASP A 20 -5.81 10.57 -3.21
CA ASP A 20 -6.09 11.49 -2.11
C ASP A 20 -5.49 10.93 -0.81
N ARG A 21 -4.70 11.76 -0.14
CA ARG A 21 -4.08 11.43 1.14
C ARG A 21 -5.12 11.14 2.23
N ALA A 22 -6.23 11.87 2.24
CA ALA A 22 -7.28 11.70 3.25
C ALA A 22 -7.87 10.29 3.25
N VAL A 23 -7.94 9.63 2.07
CA VAL A 23 -8.43 8.25 1.97
C VAL A 23 -7.44 7.25 2.58
N ILE A 24 -6.14 7.50 2.43
CA ILE A 24 -5.11 6.68 3.08
C ILE A 24 -5.15 6.86 4.61
N GLU A 25 -5.30 8.09 5.08
CA GLU A 25 -5.43 8.41 6.50
C GLU A 25 -6.70 7.79 7.12
N HIS A 26 -7.80 7.76 6.37
CA HIS A 26 -9.01 7.07 6.81
C HIS A 26 -8.82 5.54 6.89
N LEU A 27 -8.15 4.94 5.91
CA LEU A 27 -7.81 3.52 5.95
C LEU A 27 -6.91 3.18 7.14
N ASP A 28 -5.92 4.02 7.42
CA ASP A 28 -5.02 3.89 8.56
C ASP A 28 -5.81 3.94 9.89
N ALA A 29 -6.64 4.95 10.06
CA ALA A 29 -7.50 5.08 11.23
C ALA A 29 -8.44 3.88 11.42
N TYR A 30 -9.04 3.38 10.34
CA TYR A 30 -9.95 2.23 10.37
C TYR A 30 -9.25 0.93 10.81
N THR A 31 -7.98 0.73 10.43
CA THR A 31 -7.20 -0.47 10.72
C THR A 31 -6.30 -0.34 11.94
N SER A 32 -6.30 0.79 12.62
CA SER A 32 -5.43 1.06 13.76
C SER A 32 -5.61 0.05 14.90
N PRO A 33 -4.52 -0.39 15.54
CA PRO A 33 -4.57 -1.22 16.73
C PRO A 33 -5.33 -0.51 17.85
N ARG A 34 -6.12 -1.26 18.61
CA ARG A 34 -6.95 -0.72 19.69
C ARG A 34 -7.16 -1.71 20.79
N LEU A 35 -7.39 -1.20 22.00
CA LEU A 35 -7.95 -1.98 23.09
C LEU A 35 -9.46 -2.10 22.92
N VAL A 36 -9.98 -3.24 23.32
CA VAL A 36 -11.40 -3.55 23.30
C VAL A 36 -11.76 -4.13 24.67
N GLU A 37 -12.80 -3.60 25.26
CA GLU A 37 -13.40 -4.13 26.47
C GLU A 37 -14.67 -4.88 26.10
N TYR A 38 -14.73 -6.16 26.46
CA TYR A 38 -15.91 -6.98 26.28
C TYR A 38 -16.56 -7.22 27.64
N HIS A 39 -17.78 -6.78 27.76
CA HIS A 39 -18.64 -7.10 28.92
C HIS A 39 -19.54 -8.26 28.52
N ASP A 40 -19.81 -9.15 29.48
CA ASP A 40 -20.84 -10.16 29.29
C ASP A 40 -22.18 -9.47 29.09
N GLY A 41 -22.78 -9.72 27.93
CA GLY A 41 -24.08 -9.13 27.59
C GLY A 41 -25.18 -9.65 28.50
N ASP A 42 -26.17 -8.80 28.80
CA ASP A 42 -27.38 -9.23 29.46
C ASP A 42 -28.07 -10.30 28.62
N PRO A 43 -28.18 -11.56 29.06
CA PRO A 43 -28.80 -12.63 28.30
C PRO A 43 -30.30 -12.42 28.03
N CYS A 44 -30.91 -11.43 28.68
CA CYS A 44 -32.31 -11.05 28.51
C CYS A 44 -32.50 -9.84 27.58
N ALA A 45 -31.44 -9.21 27.07
CA ALA A 45 -31.55 -8.04 26.20
C ALA A 45 -31.92 -8.43 24.76
N VAL A 46 -32.94 -7.78 24.21
CA VAL A 46 -33.39 -7.97 22.80
C VAL A 46 -32.88 -6.78 21.99
N TYR A 47 -32.04 -7.04 20.98
CA TYR A 47 -31.47 -6.00 20.10
C TYR A 47 -32.25 -5.90 18.79
N GLU A 48 -32.77 -4.72 18.46
CA GLU A 48 -33.35 -4.39 17.15
C GLU A 48 -32.26 -3.88 16.19
N ARG A 49 -32.28 -4.36 14.95
CA ARG A 49 -31.30 -4.04 13.89
C ARG A 49 -31.79 -2.89 13.04
N LEU A 50 -31.02 -1.81 12.99
CA LEU A 50 -31.24 -0.68 12.06
C LEU A 50 -30.45 -0.86 10.76
N GLU A 51 -31.15 -0.78 9.62
CA GLU A 51 -30.56 -0.81 8.29
C GLU A 51 -30.36 0.62 7.75
N MET A 52 -29.16 0.93 7.24
CA MET A 52 -28.86 2.22 6.58
C MET A 52 -28.65 2.08 5.08
N GLY A 53 -29.24 3.00 4.32
CA GLY A 53 -29.28 3.03 2.87
C GLY A 53 -28.12 3.83 2.22
N ARG A 54 -27.92 3.58 0.93
CA ARG A 54 -26.79 4.07 0.09
C ARG A 54 -27.23 5.04 -1.00
N ASN A 55 -26.32 5.93 -1.39
CA ASN A 55 -26.41 6.71 -2.65
C ASN A 55 -25.11 6.67 -3.44
N ASP A 56 -25.23 6.49 -4.76
CA ASP A 56 -24.16 6.37 -5.75
C ASP A 56 -24.06 7.60 -6.67
N ALA A 57 -22.85 7.91 -7.15
CA ALA A 57 -22.65 8.78 -8.32
C ALA A 57 -21.34 8.46 -9.08
N ALA A 58 -21.33 8.68 -10.40
CA ALA A 58 -20.39 8.18 -11.40
C ALA A 58 -19.35 9.19 -11.91
N LEU A 59 -18.30 8.68 -12.57
CA LEU A 59 -17.11 9.36 -13.10
C LEU A 59 -17.16 9.63 -14.61
N PRO A 60 -16.30 10.52 -15.13
CA PRO A 60 -15.78 10.33 -16.49
C PRO A 60 -14.24 10.40 -16.65
N ALA A 61 -13.77 10.02 -17.85
CA ALA A 61 -12.42 9.63 -18.22
C ALA A 61 -11.67 10.59 -19.19
N ALA A 62 -10.33 10.41 -19.24
CA ALA A 62 -9.35 10.33 -20.34
C ALA A 62 -8.74 11.55 -21.03
N SER A 63 -7.39 11.50 -21.28
CA SER A 63 -6.69 11.51 -22.59
C SER A 63 -5.25 12.05 -22.51
N LYS A 64 -4.34 11.70 -23.25
CA LYS A 64 -3.63 11.37 -24.47
C LYS A 64 -2.10 11.61 -24.42
N GLU A 65 -1.37 10.78 -25.11
CA GLU A 65 0.09 10.56 -25.15
C GLU A 65 0.95 11.53 -25.95
N LEU A 66 2.30 11.51 -25.65
CA LEU A 66 3.37 11.81 -26.60
C LEU A 66 4.64 11.00 -26.27
N LYS A 67 5.15 10.26 -27.26
CA LYS A 67 6.35 9.42 -27.16
C LYS A 67 7.60 10.13 -27.68
N ARG A 68 8.74 9.97 -27.00
CA ARG A 68 10.09 10.16 -27.55
C ARG A 68 11.07 9.14 -26.97
N SER A 69 11.84 8.49 -27.86
CA SER A 69 12.82 7.47 -27.53
C SER A 69 14.24 8.02 -27.52
N ALA A 70 15.04 7.65 -26.51
CA ALA A 70 16.48 7.80 -26.55
C ALA A 70 17.15 6.48 -26.12
N ARG A 71 17.92 5.86 -27.02
CA ARG A 71 18.73 4.67 -26.72
C ARG A 71 20.16 5.08 -26.44
N SER A 72 20.66 4.79 -25.23
CA SER A 72 22.08 4.87 -24.89
C SER A 72 22.40 3.89 -23.75
N ARG A 73 23.45 3.09 -23.91
CA ARG A 73 24.11 2.27 -22.89
C ARG A 73 23.28 1.13 -22.26
N GLY A 74 22.43 0.47 -23.01
CA GLY A 74 21.63 -0.65 -22.50
C GLY A 74 20.52 -0.25 -21.53
N VAL A 75 20.24 1.04 -21.41
CA VAL A 75 19.06 1.59 -20.75
C VAL A 75 18.13 2.14 -21.82
N THR A 76 16.88 1.74 -21.76
CA THR A 76 15.84 2.24 -22.66
C THR A 76 14.82 2.99 -21.82
N ILE A 77 14.52 4.24 -22.20
CA ILE A 77 13.35 4.94 -21.73
C ILE A 77 12.16 4.39 -22.52
N GLU A 78 11.38 3.53 -21.90
CA GLU A 78 10.21 2.90 -22.52
C GLU A 78 9.07 3.91 -22.67
N ALA A 79 8.90 4.76 -21.65
CA ALA A 79 7.89 5.81 -21.64
C ALA A 79 8.24 6.96 -20.70
N GLN A 80 7.63 8.12 -20.96
CA GLN A 80 7.72 9.31 -20.09
C GLN A 80 6.34 9.95 -20.00
N TYR A 81 5.96 10.32 -18.78
CA TYR A 81 4.66 10.92 -18.47
C TYR A 81 4.80 12.03 -17.42
N THR A 82 3.90 13.02 -17.47
CA THR A 82 3.68 13.94 -16.36
C THR A 82 2.29 13.67 -15.79
N VAL A 83 2.21 13.42 -14.49
CA VAL A 83 0.97 13.07 -13.77
C VAL A 83 0.92 13.84 -12.45
N GLY A 84 0.06 14.83 -12.36
CA GLY A 84 0.04 15.74 -11.22
C GLY A 84 1.40 16.39 -11.02
N GLU A 85 1.94 16.32 -9.82
CA GLU A 85 3.24 16.85 -9.44
C GLU A 85 4.43 15.93 -9.74
N TYR A 86 4.24 14.89 -10.59
CA TYR A 86 5.28 13.90 -10.86
C TYR A 86 5.64 13.83 -12.34
N ASP A 87 6.94 13.91 -12.63
CA ASP A 87 7.52 13.48 -13.89
C ASP A 87 7.95 12.03 -13.76
N ILE A 88 7.40 11.18 -14.60
CA ILE A 88 7.51 9.72 -14.50
C ILE A 88 8.25 9.19 -15.72
N LEU A 89 9.21 8.29 -15.48
CA LEU A 89 9.93 7.54 -16.49
C LEU A 89 9.75 6.05 -16.24
N ILE A 90 9.51 5.31 -17.31
CA ILE A 90 9.56 3.84 -17.27
C ILE A 90 10.84 3.42 -17.95
N LEU A 91 11.73 2.79 -17.22
CA LEU A 91 13.04 2.39 -17.68
C LEU A 91 13.15 0.86 -17.74
N SER A 92 13.73 0.35 -18.81
CA SER A 92 14.29 -0.99 -18.85
C SER A 92 15.81 -0.92 -18.94
N ALA A 93 16.49 -1.92 -18.42
CA ALA A 93 17.94 -2.00 -18.50
C ALA A 93 18.39 -3.45 -18.66
N THR A 94 19.45 -3.66 -19.42
CA THR A 94 20.07 -4.98 -19.59
C THR A 94 21.13 -5.25 -18.52
N GLN A 95 21.71 -4.20 -17.95
CA GLN A 95 22.76 -4.27 -16.95
C GLN A 95 22.54 -3.22 -15.84
N SER A 96 22.84 -3.60 -14.61
CA SER A 96 22.69 -2.73 -13.45
C SER A 96 23.64 -1.51 -13.48
N ASP A 97 24.86 -1.71 -13.95
CA ASP A 97 25.84 -0.62 -14.07
C ASP A 97 25.38 0.47 -15.02
N GLY A 98 24.80 0.07 -16.17
CA GLY A 98 24.22 0.99 -17.15
C GLY A 98 23.11 1.83 -16.55
N LEU A 99 22.20 1.21 -15.79
CA LEU A 99 21.10 1.93 -15.13
C LEU A 99 21.62 2.89 -14.04
N ILE A 100 22.54 2.45 -13.20
CA ILE A 100 23.11 3.30 -12.16
C ILE A 100 23.86 4.50 -12.76
N GLN A 101 24.61 4.27 -13.82
CA GLN A 101 25.32 5.35 -14.51
C GLN A 101 24.33 6.32 -15.17
N TRP A 102 23.30 5.81 -15.84
CA TRP A 102 22.26 6.64 -16.43
C TRP A 102 21.54 7.50 -15.38
N LEU A 103 21.19 6.92 -14.22
CA LEU A 103 20.57 7.66 -13.11
C LEU A 103 21.47 8.80 -12.65
N LYS A 104 22.80 8.57 -12.49
CA LYS A 104 23.76 9.62 -12.08
C LYS A 104 23.87 10.73 -13.12
N GLU A 105 23.92 10.38 -14.41
CA GLU A 105 24.00 11.33 -15.53
C GLU A 105 22.75 12.19 -15.68
N ASN A 106 21.61 11.73 -15.14
CA ASN A 106 20.34 12.47 -15.10
C ASN A 106 20.04 13.09 -13.73
N ASP A 107 21.09 13.36 -12.93
CA ASP A 107 21.02 14.03 -11.64
C ASP A 107 20.25 13.26 -10.54
N TYR A 108 20.13 11.94 -10.67
CA TYR A 108 19.60 11.12 -9.59
C TYR A 108 20.70 10.69 -8.63
N ARG A 109 20.50 10.95 -7.36
CA ARG A 109 21.42 10.47 -6.32
C ARG A 109 21.24 8.96 -6.11
N THR A 110 22.26 8.19 -6.44
CA THR A 110 22.28 6.74 -6.25
C THR A 110 23.11 6.38 -5.02
N PRO A 111 22.53 5.70 -4.01
CA PRO A 111 23.28 5.33 -2.79
C PRO A 111 24.26 4.18 -3.07
N PRO A 112 25.29 4.03 -2.19
CA PRO A 112 26.18 2.86 -2.25
C PRO A 112 25.39 1.54 -2.16
N GLY A 113 25.80 0.54 -2.93
CA GLY A 113 25.13 -0.76 -2.96
C GLY A 113 23.90 -0.85 -3.88
N ALA A 114 23.46 0.26 -4.48
CA ALA A 114 22.31 0.28 -5.39
C ALA A 114 22.45 -0.71 -6.56
N ASN A 115 23.65 -0.82 -7.12
CA ASN A 115 23.95 -1.75 -8.21
C ASN A 115 23.57 -3.20 -7.88
N ARG A 116 23.96 -3.71 -6.70
CA ARG A 116 23.64 -5.08 -6.27
C ARG A 116 22.13 -5.30 -6.12
N VAL A 117 21.43 -4.31 -5.62
CA VAL A 117 19.97 -4.38 -5.45
C VAL A 117 19.26 -4.31 -6.80
N VAL A 118 19.65 -3.36 -7.67
CA VAL A 118 19.13 -3.26 -9.04
C VAL A 118 19.32 -4.56 -9.82
N ASN A 119 20.53 -5.15 -9.75
CA ASN A 119 20.81 -6.42 -10.41
C ASN A 119 19.89 -7.56 -9.94
N SER A 120 19.49 -7.56 -8.67
CA SER A 120 18.54 -8.57 -8.16
C SER A 120 17.13 -8.45 -8.76
N TYR A 121 16.72 -7.27 -9.18
CA TYR A 121 15.46 -7.03 -9.89
C TYR A 121 15.57 -7.29 -11.40
N LEU A 122 16.70 -6.91 -12.01
CA LEU A 122 16.96 -7.21 -13.42
C LEU A 122 16.97 -8.71 -13.69
N LYS A 123 17.49 -9.53 -12.76
CA LYS A 123 17.43 -11.00 -12.86
C LYS A 123 15.99 -11.56 -12.82
N GLN A 124 15.02 -10.76 -12.46
CA GLN A 124 13.59 -11.08 -12.47
C GLN A 124 12.84 -10.40 -13.61
N ASP A 125 13.57 -9.87 -14.60
CA ASP A 125 13.05 -9.16 -15.77
C ASP A 125 12.16 -7.95 -15.41
N MET A 126 12.49 -7.28 -14.30
CA MET A 126 11.74 -6.12 -13.85
C MET A 126 12.20 -4.83 -14.53
N ARG A 127 11.25 -3.95 -14.75
CA ARG A 127 11.44 -2.57 -15.20
C ARG A 127 11.50 -1.65 -13.97
N PHE A 128 11.82 -0.38 -14.20
CA PHE A 128 11.93 0.62 -13.14
C PHE A 128 11.00 1.79 -13.43
N PHE A 129 10.03 1.94 -12.58
CA PHE A 129 9.18 3.12 -12.50
C PHE A 129 9.93 4.19 -11.70
N VAL A 130 10.29 5.29 -12.32
CA VAL A 130 10.99 6.42 -11.71
C VAL A 130 10.05 7.59 -11.65
N ALA A 131 9.71 8.07 -10.46
CA ALA A 131 8.90 9.27 -10.27
C ALA A 131 9.75 10.37 -9.64
N LYS A 132 9.93 11.48 -10.33
CA LYS A 132 10.59 12.69 -9.85
C LYS A 132 9.56 13.76 -9.57
N VAL A 133 9.69 14.43 -8.43
CA VAL A 133 8.82 15.56 -8.11
C VAL A 133 9.13 16.74 -9.02
N ASN A 134 8.12 17.23 -9.71
CA ASN A 134 8.14 18.47 -10.46
C ASN A 134 7.71 19.61 -9.53
N ILE A 135 8.69 20.39 -9.09
CA ILE A 135 8.48 21.46 -8.09
C ILE A 135 7.55 22.56 -8.63
N GLU A 136 7.61 22.83 -9.93
CA GLU A 136 6.77 23.85 -10.56
C GLU A 136 5.29 23.43 -10.54
N GLU A 137 5.01 22.19 -10.93
CA GLU A 137 3.65 21.65 -10.88
C GLU A 137 3.14 21.52 -9.45
N GLN A 138 3.99 21.08 -8.50
CA GLN A 138 3.63 21.01 -7.09
C GLN A 138 3.26 22.38 -6.52
N SER A 139 4.03 23.42 -6.86
CA SER A 139 3.77 24.77 -6.35
C SER A 139 2.41 25.34 -6.81
N LYS A 140 1.98 24.98 -8.02
CA LYS A 140 0.67 25.38 -8.56
C LYS A 140 -0.51 24.73 -7.83
N LEU A 141 -0.30 23.55 -7.24
CA LEU A 141 -1.35 22.80 -6.54
C LEU A 141 -1.63 23.33 -5.13
N GLY A 142 -0.74 24.14 -4.54
CA GLY A 142 -0.89 24.70 -3.19
C GLY A 142 -0.76 23.70 -2.04
N TYR A 143 -0.45 22.45 -2.30
CA TYR A 143 -0.22 21.44 -1.26
C TYR A 143 1.21 21.52 -0.71
N ARG A 144 1.34 21.32 0.61
CA ARG A 144 2.64 21.22 1.29
C ARG A 144 3.17 19.78 1.38
N TYR A 145 2.44 18.81 0.84
CA TYR A 145 2.77 17.38 0.84
C TYR A 145 2.64 16.82 -0.56
N LEU A 146 3.30 15.71 -0.79
CA LEU A 146 3.19 14.93 -2.03
C LEU A 146 1.95 14.03 -1.94
N ARG A 147 1.13 14.04 -2.97
CA ARG A 147 -0.04 13.17 -3.03
C ARG A 147 0.37 11.72 -3.32
N PRO A 148 -0.40 10.72 -2.86
CA PRO A 148 -0.10 9.32 -3.12
C PRO A 148 -0.10 9.00 -4.62
N LEU A 149 0.94 8.29 -5.09
CA LEU A 149 0.95 7.73 -6.44
C LEU A 149 0.17 6.42 -6.47
N GLN A 150 -0.69 6.29 -7.47
CA GLN A 150 -1.42 5.06 -7.76
C GLN A 150 -0.93 4.50 -9.10
N VAL A 151 -0.52 3.23 -9.09
CA VAL A 151 -0.04 2.51 -10.27
C VAL A 151 -0.76 1.18 -10.38
N ALA A 152 -1.46 0.94 -11.49
CA ALA A 152 -2.19 -0.29 -11.74
C ALA A 152 -1.44 -1.18 -12.74
N TYR A 153 -1.22 -2.44 -12.37
CA TYR A 153 -0.63 -3.44 -13.26
C TYR A 153 -1.03 -4.86 -12.85
N GLU A 154 -0.91 -5.79 -13.76
CA GLU A 154 -1.13 -7.21 -13.49
C GLU A 154 0.17 -7.88 -13.06
N SER A 155 0.08 -8.77 -12.08
CA SER A 155 1.21 -9.58 -11.61
C SER A 155 0.75 -10.92 -11.08
N ASN A 156 1.49 -11.97 -11.38
CA ASN A 156 1.28 -13.30 -10.83
C ASN A 156 1.81 -13.47 -9.40
N LYS A 157 2.46 -12.42 -8.85
CA LYS A 157 3.09 -12.45 -7.53
C LYS A 157 2.76 -11.18 -6.78
N PHE A 158 2.33 -11.32 -5.54
CA PHE A 158 2.27 -10.20 -4.60
C PHE A 158 3.65 -10.06 -3.94
N MET A 159 4.51 -9.25 -4.54
CA MET A 159 5.89 -9.01 -4.09
C MET A 159 6.04 -7.56 -3.64
N LEU A 160 6.77 -7.34 -2.53
CA LEU A 160 7.13 -6.01 -2.05
C LEU A 160 8.54 -5.63 -2.55
N PRO A 161 8.67 -4.73 -3.53
CA PRO A 161 9.96 -4.34 -4.11
C PRO A 161 10.64 -3.24 -3.29
N ILE A 162 10.77 -3.41 -1.97
CA ILE A 162 11.17 -2.36 -1.01
C ILE A 162 12.68 -2.18 -0.84
N ARG A 163 13.51 -3.08 -1.37
CA ARG A 163 14.97 -3.10 -1.11
C ARG A 163 15.71 -1.84 -1.55
N LEU A 164 15.26 -1.15 -2.60
CA LEU A 164 15.86 0.11 -3.02
C LEU A 164 15.64 1.23 -2.00
N GLY A 165 14.45 1.28 -1.39
CA GLY A 165 14.12 2.24 -0.34
C GLY A 165 15.01 2.13 0.90
N THR A 166 15.43 0.91 1.25
CA THR A 166 16.27 0.67 2.44
C THR A 166 17.71 1.19 2.29
N LEU A 167 18.19 1.42 1.08
CA LEU A 167 19.58 1.87 0.84
C LEU A 167 19.85 3.29 1.32
N ASN A 168 18.85 4.15 1.42
CA ASN A 168 18.95 5.53 1.91
C ASN A 168 18.52 5.68 3.37
N ALA A 169 18.18 4.59 4.04
CA ALA A 169 17.71 4.60 5.42
C ALA A 169 18.85 5.02 6.37
N LYS A 170 18.57 5.98 7.26
CA LYS A 170 19.44 6.39 8.35
C LYS A 170 19.11 5.69 9.68
N GLY A 171 18.57 4.49 9.60
CA GLY A 171 18.09 3.71 10.72
C GLY A 171 16.81 2.94 10.35
N LYS A 172 16.04 2.56 11.35
CA LYS A 172 14.74 1.89 11.13
C LYS A 172 13.79 2.82 10.37
N GLN A 173 13.03 2.25 9.44
CA GLN A 173 11.95 2.93 8.72
C GLN A 173 10.69 2.13 8.94
N GLU A 174 9.60 2.79 9.24
CA GLU A 174 8.28 2.18 9.31
C GLU A 174 7.67 2.10 7.92
N LEU A 175 7.07 0.96 7.61
CA LEU A 175 6.37 0.70 6.36
C LEU A 175 5.05 0.01 6.67
N TYR A 176 3.96 0.71 6.45
CA TYR A 176 2.60 0.16 6.54
C TYR A 176 2.16 -0.36 5.17
N ILE A 177 1.59 -1.56 5.15
CA ILE A 177 1.17 -2.25 3.93
C ILE A 177 -0.30 -2.64 4.09
N TYR A 178 -1.17 -2.00 3.34
CA TYR A 178 -2.60 -2.31 3.29
C TYR A 178 -2.91 -3.13 2.06
N ALA A 179 -3.40 -4.34 2.25
CA ALA A 179 -3.80 -5.24 1.17
C ALA A 179 -5.32 -5.38 1.15
N LEU A 180 -5.98 -4.63 0.28
CA LEU A 180 -7.42 -4.74 0.04
C LEU A 180 -7.68 -5.86 -0.96
N THR A 181 -8.40 -6.89 -0.56
CA THR A 181 -8.58 -8.11 -1.35
C THR A 181 -10.05 -8.47 -1.50
N ARG A 182 -10.35 -9.24 -2.55
CA ARG A 182 -11.72 -9.64 -2.86
C ARG A 182 -12.23 -10.82 -2.01
N THR A 183 -11.35 -11.75 -1.69
CA THR A 183 -11.74 -13.09 -1.20
C THR A 183 -10.96 -13.57 -0.01
N GLY A 184 -10.33 -12.69 0.74
CA GLY A 184 -9.61 -13.05 1.94
C GLY A 184 -8.19 -12.53 2.01
N ARG A 185 -7.45 -12.97 3.01
CA ARG A 185 -6.09 -12.52 3.30
C ARG A 185 -5.10 -12.95 2.21
N VAL A 186 -4.16 -12.09 1.91
CA VAL A 186 -3.01 -12.39 1.04
C VAL A 186 -1.71 -12.28 1.82
N GLU A 187 -0.68 -12.95 1.33
CA GLU A 187 0.69 -12.87 1.86
C GLU A 187 1.67 -12.49 0.76
N THR A 188 2.75 -11.84 1.15
CA THR A 188 3.81 -11.48 0.20
C THR A 188 4.61 -12.71 -0.23
N THR A 189 5.05 -12.74 -1.49
CA THR A 189 5.79 -13.88 -2.03
C THR A 189 7.28 -13.85 -1.72
N ASN A 190 7.80 -12.72 -1.23
CA ASN A 190 9.24 -12.51 -1.00
C ASN A 190 9.62 -12.22 0.47
N TYR A 191 8.64 -12.15 1.36
CA TYR A 191 8.84 -12.03 2.80
C TYR A 191 7.91 -12.98 3.54
N ARG A 192 8.38 -13.57 4.63
CA ARG A 192 7.55 -14.38 5.53
C ARG A 192 6.57 -13.47 6.28
N THR A 193 5.32 -13.86 6.35
CA THR A 193 4.32 -13.17 7.18
C THR A 193 4.24 -13.83 8.55
N VAL A 194 4.29 -13.01 9.59
CA VAL A 194 4.16 -13.42 11.00
C VAL A 194 2.98 -12.67 11.61
N LYS A 195 2.08 -13.38 12.27
CA LYS A 195 0.98 -12.75 13.00
C LYS A 195 1.50 -12.17 14.31
N LEU A 196 1.19 -10.91 14.58
CA LEU A 196 1.38 -10.34 15.91
C LEU A 196 0.44 -11.01 16.92
N PRO A 197 0.83 -11.13 18.19
CA PRO A 197 -0.03 -11.67 19.23
C PRO A 197 -1.12 -10.65 19.62
N SER A 198 -2.03 -10.37 18.68
CA SER A 198 -3.27 -9.65 18.90
C SER A 198 -4.31 -10.57 19.57
N ASN A 199 -5.40 -10.04 20.05
CA ASN A 199 -6.46 -10.78 20.78
C ASN A 199 -5.97 -11.43 22.08
N MET A 200 -4.95 -10.86 22.72
CA MET A 200 -4.54 -11.27 24.06
C MET A 200 -5.29 -10.46 25.11
N THR A 201 -5.60 -11.07 26.23
CA THR A 201 -6.06 -10.33 27.40
C THR A 201 -4.88 -9.57 27.98
N VAL A 202 -5.04 -8.27 28.15
CA VAL A 202 -4.03 -7.39 28.74
C VAL A 202 -4.53 -6.85 30.08
N PRO A 203 -3.62 -6.56 31.05
CA PRO A 203 -4.03 -5.95 32.33
C PRO A 203 -4.58 -4.53 32.11
N GLU A 204 -5.51 -4.12 32.96
CA GLU A 204 -6.18 -2.80 32.91
C GLU A 204 -5.20 -1.61 32.85
N PHE A 205 -4.08 -1.68 33.55
CA PHE A 205 -3.08 -0.60 33.56
C PHE A 205 -2.46 -0.33 32.17
N VAL A 206 -2.58 -1.27 31.21
CA VAL A 206 -2.10 -1.08 29.82
C VAL A 206 -2.93 -0.03 29.08
N GLU A 207 -4.16 0.24 29.51
CA GLU A 207 -5.02 1.24 28.86
C GLU A 207 -4.33 2.61 28.76
N GLY A 208 -3.76 3.10 29.86
CA GLY A 208 -3.04 4.38 29.90
C GLY A 208 -1.70 4.40 29.16
N GLU A 209 -1.12 3.23 28.84
CA GLU A 209 0.21 3.08 28.25
C GLU A 209 0.17 2.23 26.96
N PHE A 210 -0.98 2.14 26.31
CA PHE A 210 -1.19 1.22 25.18
C PHE A 210 -0.20 1.43 24.03
N ALA A 211 0.12 2.67 23.70
CA ALA A 211 1.06 2.98 22.63
C ALA A 211 2.48 2.42 22.89
N ASP A 212 2.94 2.51 24.14
CA ASP A 212 4.26 2.01 24.54
C ASP A 212 4.25 0.48 24.65
N PHE A 213 3.18 -0.10 25.18
CA PHE A 213 2.97 -1.54 25.19
C PHE A 213 3.00 -2.12 23.77
N TYR A 214 2.23 -1.52 22.83
CA TYR A 214 2.15 -2.00 21.47
C TYR A 214 3.51 -1.92 20.77
N ARG A 215 4.21 -0.83 20.94
CA ARG A 215 5.56 -0.60 20.40
C ARG A 215 6.57 -1.62 20.94
N ALA A 216 6.56 -1.88 22.23
CA ALA A 216 7.42 -2.88 22.86
C ALA A 216 7.11 -4.31 22.40
N MET A 217 5.83 -4.65 22.24
CA MET A 217 5.39 -5.93 21.67
C MET A 217 5.88 -6.09 20.24
N PHE A 218 5.73 -5.08 19.40
CA PHE A 218 6.16 -5.09 18.00
C PHE A 218 7.69 -5.23 17.89
N ASP A 219 8.44 -4.46 18.65
CA ASP A 219 9.91 -4.54 18.68
C ASP A 219 10.39 -5.94 19.12
N ARG A 220 9.74 -6.55 20.11
CA ARG A 220 10.06 -7.91 20.56
C ARG A 220 9.83 -8.94 19.44
N GLN A 221 8.71 -8.84 18.72
CA GLN A 221 8.43 -9.73 17.58
C GLN A 221 9.43 -9.51 16.43
N THR A 222 9.76 -8.27 16.14
CA THR A 222 10.74 -7.90 15.11
C THR A 222 12.11 -8.51 15.43
N GLN A 223 12.57 -8.44 16.67
CA GLN A 223 13.82 -9.05 17.12
C GLN A 223 13.79 -10.59 17.04
N ALA A 224 12.67 -11.21 17.46
CA ALA A 224 12.51 -12.67 17.38
C ALA A 224 12.59 -13.20 15.94
N GLU A 225 12.19 -12.40 14.95
CA GLU A 225 12.25 -12.71 13.52
C GLU A 225 13.53 -12.21 12.83
N ASN A 226 14.52 -11.75 13.58
CA ASN A 226 15.77 -11.18 13.05
C ASN A 226 15.52 -10.06 12.01
N GLU A 227 14.49 -9.26 12.18
CA GLU A 227 14.09 -8.14 11.32
C GLU A 227 13.85 -8.56 9.85
N ARG A 228 13.33 -9.78 9.60
CA ARG A 228 13.18 -10.38 8.27
C ARG A 228 11.77 -10.88 7.96
N ALA A 229 10.77 -10.30 8.58
CA ALA A 229 9.37 -10.67 8.38
C ALA A 229 8.49 -9.46 8.09
N VAL A 230 7.35 -9.72 7.49
CA VAL A 230 6.21 -8.80 7.46
C VAL A 230 5.28 -9.21 8.59
N PHE A 231 4.81 -8.25 9.39
CA PHE A 231 3.95 -8.51 10.53
C PHE A 231 2.50 -8.24 10.18
N LEU A 232 1.65 -9.23 10.42
CA LEU A 232 0.22 -9.10 10.25
C LEU A 232 -0.38 -8.49 11.52
N GLU A 233 -0.84 -7.25 11.41
CA GLU A 233 -1.45 -6.51 12.50
C GLU A 233 -2.99 -6.57 12.45
N TYR A 234 -3.56 -6.57 11.24
CA TYR A 234 -4.99 -6.54 11.01
C TYR A 234 -5.38 -7.44 9.84
N ALA A 235 -6.39 -8.28 10.02
CA ALA A 235 -6.99 -9.10 8.96
C ALA A 235 -8.48 -9.24 9.22
N TRP A 236 -9.31 -8.52 8.49
CA TRP A 236 -10.74 -8.43 8.76
C TRP A 236 -11.58 -8.37 7.49
N ASP A 237 -12.82 -8.88 7.60
CA ASP A 237 -13.83 -8.66 6.56
C ASP A 237 -14.47 -7.28 6.78
N MET A 238 -14.32 -6.37 5.81
CA MET A 238 -14.83 -5.00 5.90
C MET A 238 -16.38 -4.92 5.88
N GLY A 239 -17.06 -6.03 5.73
CA GLY A 239 -18.52 -6.08 5.83
C GLY A 239 -19.05 -5.98 7.26
N TRP A 240 -18.18 -6.11 8.25
CA TRP A 240 -18.53 -6.08 9.67
C TRP A 240 -17.36 -5.60 10.52
N CYS A 241 -17.63 -4.88 11.58
CA CYS A 241 -16.65 -4.54 12.61
C CYS A 241 -17.37 -4.34 13.97
N ASP A 242 -16.73 -4.78 15.03
CA ASP A 242 -17.20 -4.56 16.42
C ASP A 242 -16.03 -4.69 17.40
N PRO A 243 -15.62 -3.60 18.04
CA PRO A 243 -15.89 -2.21 17.66
C PRO A 243 -15.08 -1.78 16.44
N CYS A 244 -15.55 -0.79 15.73
CA CYS A 244 -14.76 -0.10 14.69
C CYS A 244 -13.77 0.89 15.32
N ALA A 245 -12.55 0.96 14.79
CA ALA A 245 -11.58 1.99 15.22
C ALA A 245 -11.92 3.37 14.63
N ALA A 246 -12.51 3.38 13.45
CA ALA A 246 -13.10 4.53 12.78
C ALA A 246 -14.28 4.06 11.93
N ASP A 247 -15.01 4.99 11.31
CA ASP A 247 -16.10 4.65 10.40
C ASP A 247 -15.58 3.80 9.23
N PRO A 248 -16.36 2.82 8.72
CA PRO A 248 -15.97 2.04 7.56
C PRO A 248 -15.79 2.91 6.31
N LEU A 249 -14.79 2.60 5.49
CA LEU A 249 -14.57 3.30 4.23
C LEU A 249 -15.79 3.17 3.31
N SER A 250 -16.18 4.28 2.71
CA SER A 250 -17.24 4.31 1.71
C SER A 250 -16.85 3.56 0.43
N ALA A 251 -17.83 3.15 -0.38
CA ALA A 251 -17.56 2.55 -1.68
C ALA A 251 -16.79 3.49 -2.64
N LYS A 252 -16.92 4.81 -2.47
CA LYS A 252 -16.17 5.81 -3.22
C LYS A 252 -14.69 5.78 -2.83
N GLU A 253 -14.38 5.80 -1.56
CA GLU A 253 -13.00 5.74 -1.05
C GLU A 253 -12.33 4.41 -1.42
N LEU A 254 -13.04 3.29 -1.29
CA LEU A 254 -12.51 1.99 -1.71
C LEU A 254 -12.17 1.96 -3.21
N ARG A 255 -12.99 2.58 -4.07
CA ARG A 255 -12.66 2.70 -5.51
C ARG A 255 -11.45 3.60 -5.75
N GLN A 256 -11.28 4.67 -4.99
CA GLN A 256 -10.08 5.51 -5.04
C GLN A 256 -8.81 4.76 -4.63
N LEU A 257 -8.93 3.76 -3.76
CA LEU A 257 -7.85 2.83 -3.40
C LEU A 257 -7.63 1.69 -4.42
N GLY A 258 -8.34 1.70 -5.55
CA GLY A 258 -8.19 0.71 -6.60
C GLY A 258 -9.10 -0.53 -6.45
N VAL A 259 -10.05 -0.53 -5.53
CA VAL A 259 -11.02 -1.61 -5.36
C VAL A 259 -12.10 -1.52 -6.44
N PHE A 260 -11.83 -2.09 -7.62
CA PHE A 260 -12.71 -2.01 -8.80
C PHE A 260 -13.81 -3.08 -8.81
N TRP A 261 -13.70 -4.11 -7.97
CA TRP A 261 -14.65 -5.24 -7.93
C TRP A 261 -15.88 -5.01 -7.07
N LEU A 262 -16.08 -3.80 -6.53
CA LEU A 262 -17.31 -3.41 -5.87
C LEU A 262 -18.42 -3.21 -6.94
N GLY A 263 -18.98 -4.32 -7.42
CA GLY A 263 -20.15 -4.32 -8.29
C GLY A 263 -21.44 -4.07 -7.52
N LYS A 264 -22.54 -3.77 -8.24
CA LYS A 264 -23.90 -3.85 -7.67
C LYS A 264 -24.09 -5.25 -7.09
N ARG A 265 -24.41 -5.37 -5.80
CA ARG A 265 -24.83 -6.65 -5.22
C ARG A 265 -25.98 -7.18 -6.07
N GLY A 266 -25.76 -8.29 -6.77
CA GLY A 266 -26.86 -9.07 -7.32
C GLY A 266 -27.76 -9.46 -6.16
N THR A 267 -29.03 -9.13 -6.27
CA THR A 267 -30.07 -9.58 -5.37
C THR A 267 -30.06 -11.10 -5.34
N GLY A 268 -29.55 -11.71 -4.29
CA GLY A 268 -29.64 -13.15 -4.09
C GLY A 268 -28.35 -13.82 -3.59
N ALA A 269 -28.06 -13.67 -2.32
CA ALA A 269 -27.52 -14.73 -1.47
C ALA A 269 -27.56 -14.25 -0.01
N LYS A 270 -28.55 -14.65 0.73
CA LYS A 270 -28.49 -14.65 2.20
C LYS A 270 -27.42 -15.67 2.60
N ARG A 271 -26.22 -15.23 2.88
CA ARG A 271 -25.25 -16.02 3.64
C ARG A 271 -25.58 -15.85 5.10
N SER A 272 -26.05 -16.92 5.72
CA SER A 272 -26.07 -17.05 7.17
C SER A 272 -24.64 -16.95 7.68
N LEU A 273 -24.34 -15.88 8.39
CA LEU A 273 -23.08 -15.72 9.12
C LEU A 273 -23.16 -16.59 10.38
N GLN A 274 -22.54 -17.75 10.36
CA GLN A 274 -22.14 -18.42 11.58
C GLN A 274 -20.82 -17.83 12.03
N PRO A 275 -20.66 -17.44 13.30
CA PRO A 275 -19.38 -17.05 13.85
C PRO A 275 -18.48 -18.29 13.89
N GLN A 276 -17.39 -18.26 13.12
CA GLN A 276 -16.34 -19.25 13.30
C GLN A 276 -15.54 -18.84 14.57
N ALA A 277 -15.72 -19.61 15.62
CA ALA A 277 -14.80 -19.59 16.75
C ALA A 277 -13.41 -19.95 16.22
N GLN A 278 -12.47 -19.05 16.39
CA GLN A 278 -11.06 -19.30 16.06
C GLN A 278 -10.41 -19.96 17.28
N ASN A 279 -10.01 -21.21 17.12
CA ASN A 279 -9.02 -21.89 17.97
C ASN A 279 -7.63 -21.37 17.66
#